data_f8e2f78c5307bd8a7becfd7fc6dcd4f4
#
_entry.id   f8e2f78c5307bd8a7becfd7fc6dcd4f4
#
_cell.length_a   1.000
_cell.length_b   1.000
_cell.length_c   1.000
_cell.angle_alpha   90.00
_cell.angle_beta   90.00
_cell.angle_gamma   90.00
#
_symmetry.space_group_name_H-M   'P 1'
#
loop_
_entity.id
_entity.type
_entity.pdbx_description
1 polymer ?
#
loop_
_entity_poly.entity_id
_entity_poly.type
_entity_poly.pdbx_seq_one_letter_code
_entity_poly.pdbx_strand_id
1 'polypeptide(L)'
;MAPVSITAHFPLGVYHGHAADGSPDPFPSPARLFSAFVSASHTGAAAAADGQVDPGIDEALTWLEENPPHGLHIPSTAPVQSGNRVAYRKTGTIEKNQPKTAAKAISDGYAISGEIGWIWDDMPDGVRDTLSRLCEDVPCLGEMDSPVVMSTETLEANWRLDPAATAFTPGGLRVQIPAPGRTRVLRELHCQSRPPKAPTASADKFRPSGDSVRAVPTSEECLRTARYAEAGPLRHVDGDHSPWRDVLIFLADDGTGREISPQRRVSWCVAFHRALVSRIGD
;
A
#
# COMPACT_ATOMS: atom_id res chain seq x y z
N MET A 1 5.21 -25.93 11.35
CA MET A 1 4.07 -25.09 11.82
C MET A 1 3.18 -24.78 10.64
N ALA A 2 1.91 -24.39 10.86
CA ALA A 2 1.11 -23.90 9.75
C ALA A 2 1.59 -22.50 9.32
N PRO A 3 1.56 -22.15 8.04
CA PRO A 3 1.93 -20.82 7.60
C PRO A 3 1.02 -19.77 8.24
N VAL A 4 1.61 -18.63 8.60
CA VAL A 4 0.92 -17.49 9.19
C VAL A 4 0.94 -16.36 8.19
N SER A 5 -0.21 -15.74 7.95
CA SER A 5 -0.31 -14.55 7.10
C SER A 5 -0.78 -13.35 7.93
N ILE A 6 -0.18 -12.21 7.67
CA ILE A 6 -0.76 -10.92 8.03
C ILE A 6 -1.56 -10.47 6.81
N THR A 7 -2.83 -10.16 7.00
CA THR A 7 -3.74 -9.77 5.92
C THR A 7 -4.16 -8.31 6.07
N ALA A 8 -4.44 -7.67 4.95
CA ALA A 8 -4.94 -6.31 4.88
C ALA A 8 -6.15 -6.24 3.95
N HIS A 9 -7.28 -5.88 4.53
CA HIS A 9 -8.52 -5.58 3.83
C HIS A 9 -8.71 -4.07 3.73
N PHE A 10 -8.97 -3.57 2.52
CA PHE A 10 -9.24 -2.16 2.27
C PHE A 10 -10.74 -1.93 2.13
N PRO A 11 -11.45 -1.41 3.17
CA PRO A 11 -12.92 -1.30 3.15
C PRO A 11 -13.46 -0.41 2.04
N LEU A 12 -12.65 0.53 1.56
CA LEU A 12 -13.01 1.41 0.44
C LEU A 12 -12.67 0.81 -0.93
N GLY A 13 -12.09 -0.41 -0.96
CA GLY A 13 -11.68 -1.08 -2.19
C GLY A 13 -10.55 -0.37 -2.96
N VAL A 14 -9.87 0.59 -2.34
CA VAL A 14 -8.81 1.37 -2.99
C VAL A 14 -7.62 1.52 -2.05
N TYR A 15 -6.44 1.36 -2.62
CA TYR A 15 -5.15 1.63 -1.96
C TYR A 15 -4.47 2.82 -2.63
N HIS A 16 -4.06 3.79 -1.82
CA HIS A 16 -3.25 4.93 -2.22
C HIS A 16 -1.88 4.83 -1.55
N GLY A 17 -0.87 4.51 -2.31
CA GLY A 17 0.53 4.50 -1.88
C GLY A 17 1.41 4.92 -3.03
N HIS A 18 2.57 5.47 -2.70
CA HIS A 18 3.52 5.95 -3.69
C HIS A 18 4.89 5.33 -3.47
N ALA A 19 5.56 5.01 -4.55
CA ALA A 19 6.97 4.66 -4.57
C ALA A 19 7.85 5.89 -4.28
N ALA A 20 9.15 5.68 -4.12
CA ALA A 20 10.10 6.76 -3.82
C ALA A 20 10.15 7.84 -4.92
N ASP A 21 9.86 7.47 -6.16
CA ASP A 21 9.78 8.38 -7.32
C ASP A 21 8.44 9.13 -7.44
N GLY A 22 7.50 8.86 -6.52
CA GLY A 22 6.17 9.45 -6.52
C GLY A 22 5.17 8.76 -7.42
N SER A 23 5.54 7.68 -8.10
CA SER A 23 4.60 6.86 -8.87
C SER A 23 3.67 6.08 -7.93
N PRO A 24 2.42 5.81 -8.32
CA PRO A 24 1.52 5.02 -7.49
C PRO A 24 1.98 3.56 -7.38
N ASP A 25 1.99 3.04 -6.16
CA ASP A 25 2.25 1.64 -5.87
C ASP A 25 0.99 0.80 -6.12
N PRO A 26 1.10 -0.38 -6.77
CA PRO A 26 -0.06 -1.25 -7.00
C PRO A 26 -0.57 -1.95 -5.72
N PHE A 27 0.27 -2.07 -4.71
CA PHE A 27 -0.05 -2.67 -3.41
C PHE A 27 1.02 -2.28 -2.37
N PRO A 28 0.72 -2.36 -1.06
CA PRO A 28 1.69 -2.02 -0.02
C PRO A 28 2.81 -3.08 0.07
N SER A 29 4.04 -2.64 -0.09
CA SER A 29 5.23 -3.50 0.06
C SER A 29 5.41 -3.97 1.51
N PRO A 30 6.17 -5.07 1.76
CA PRO A 30 6.56 -5.47 3.11
C PRO A 30 7.26 -4.36 3.90
N ALA A 31 8.03 -3.49 3.25
CA ALA A 31 8.64 -2.33 3.91
C ALA A 31 7.61 -1.30 4.37
N ARG A 32 6.51 -1.14 3.65
CA ARG A 32 5.42 -0.26 4.04
C ARG A 32 4.63 -0.84 5.21
N LEU A 33 4.33 -2.14 5.18
CA LEU A 33 3.75 -2.87 6.31
C LEU A 33 4.59 -2.68 7.57
N PHE A 34 5.90 -2.90 7.45
CA PHE A 34 6.85 -2.73 8.54
C PHE A 34 6.81 -1.31 9.12
N SER A 35 6.81 -0.29 8.26
CA SER A 35 6.73 1.12 8.70
C SER A 35 5.41 1.42 9.43
N ALA A 36 4.30 0.79 9.03
CA ALA A 36 3.02 0.90 9.72
C ALA A 36 3.08 0.29 11.12
N PHE A 37 3.71 -0.88 11.30
CA PHE A 37 3.91 -1.48 12.61
C PHE A 37 4.80 -0.64 13.52
N VAL A 38 5.90 -0.08 12.99
CA VAL A 38 6.73 0.86 13.77
C VAL A 38 5.90 2.08 14.21
N SER A 39 5.04 2.60 13.34
CA SER A 39 4.14 3.71 13.70
C SER A 39 3.12 3.28 14.77
N ALA A 40 2.45 2.13 14.59
CA ALA A 40 1.47 1.59 15.53
C ALA A 40 2.08 1.37 16.93
N SER A 41 3.32 0.87 16.99
CA SER A 41 4.02 0.66 18.26
C SER A 41 4.24 1.94 19.09
N HIS A 42 4.14 3.11 18.48
CA HIS A 42 4.32 4.40 19.14
C HIS A 42 3.03 5.23 19.27
N THR A 43 1.97 4.86 18.56
CA THR A 43 0.72 5.65 18.50
C THR A 43 -0.52 4.86 18.87
N GLY A 44 -0.47 3.52 18.85
CA GLY A 44 -1.59 2.64 19.15
C GLY A 44 -1.78 2.35 20.64
N ALA A 45 -2.64 1.40 20.93
CA ALA A 45 -2.92 0.95 22.31
C ALA A 45 -1.70 0.28 22.97
N ALA A 46 -0.78 -0.25 22.17
CA ALA A 46 0.47 -0.83 22.64
C ALA A 46 1.55 0.21 23.01
N ALA A 47 1.32 1.50 22.70
CA ALA A 47 2.25 2.57 23.04
C ALA A 47 2.22 2.86 24.55
N ALA A 48 3.36 2.70 25.21
CA ALA A 48 3.46 3.05 26.62
C ALA A 48 3.36 4.55 26.85
N ALA A 49 2.75 4.95 27.97
CA ALA A 49 2.54 6.35 28.33
C ALA A 49 3.84 7.14 28.52
N ASP A 50 4.93 6.46 28.86
CA ASP A 50 6.28 7.01 29.02
C ASP A 50 7.07 7.09 27.71
N GLY A 51 6.49 6.64 26.61
CA GLY A 51 7.12 6.61 25.28
C GLY A 51 8.14 5.47 25.08
N GLN A 52 8.24 4.54 26.04
CA GLN A 52 9.01 3.31 25.86
C GLN A 52 8.18 2.31 25.05
N VAL A 53 8.86 1.50 24.25
CA VAL A 53 8.21 0.42 23.50
C VAL A 53 8.34 -0.87 24.30
N ASP A 54 7.29 -1.67 24.31
CA ASP A 54 7.32 -3.02 24.91
C ASP A 54 8.47 -3.83 24.28
N PRO A 55 9.36 -4.45 25.08
CA PRO A 55 10.45 -5.29 24.57
C PRO A 55 9.99 -6.37 23.61
N GLY A 56 8.80 -6.94 23.79
CA GLY A 56 8.23 -7.93 22.87
C GLY A 56 7.90 -7.34 21.49
N ILE A 57 7.60 -6.06 21.42
CA ILE A 57 7.41 -5.35 20.14
C ILE A 57 8.76 -5.17 19.44
N ASP A 58 9.80 -4.76 20.17
CA ASP A 58 11.13 -4.62 19.58
C ASP A 58 11.67 -5.97 19.07
N GLU A 59 11.41 -7.07 19.78
CA GLU A 59 11.75 -8.42 19.33
C GLU A 59 10.99 -8.77 18.04
N ALA A 60 9.69 -8.51 17.97
CA ALA A 60 8.87 -8.79 16.79
C ALA A 60 9.31 -7.95 15.58
N LEU A 61 9.61 -6.66 15.78
CA LEU A 61 10.13 -5.82 14.71
C LEU A 61 11.51 -6.26 14.23
N THR A 62 12.41 -6.63 15.14
CA THR A 62 13.73 -7.18 14.79
C THR A 62 13.58 -8.46 13.98
N TRP A 63 12.66 -9.33 14.38
CA TRP A 63 12.37 -10.55 13.64
C TRP A 63 11.91 -10.27 12.22
N LEU A 64 11.03 -9.27 12.00
CA LEU A 64 10.58 -8.87 10.66
C LEU A 64 11.71 -8.28 9.80
N GLU A 65 12.68 -7.58 10.38
CA GLU A 65 13.86 -7.07 9.66
C GLU A 65 14.73 -8.20 9.10
N GLU A 66 14.83 -9.31 9.84
CA GLU A 66 15.65 -10.46 9.49
C GLU A 66 14.91 -11.48 8.62
N ASN A 67 13.60 -11.57 8.75
CA ASN A 67 12.77 -12.59 8.13
C ASN A 67 11.74 -11.95 7.14
N PRO A 68 12.12 -11.75 5.88
CA PRO A 68 11.16 -11.28 4.88
C PRO A 68 10.06 -12.33 4.68
N PRO A 69 8.82 -11.92 4.29
CA PRO A 69 7.77 -12.89 3.99
C PRO A 69 8.22 -13.86 2.89
N HIS A 70 7.99 -15.16 3.13
CA HIS A 70 8.27 -16.22 2.15
C HIS A 70 7.31 -16.17 0.96
N GLY A 71 6.14 -15.62 1.16
CA GLY A 71 5.13 -15.45 0.14
C GLY A 71 4.36 -14.15 0.26
N LEU A 72 3.77 -13.75 -0.85
CA LEU A 72 2.80 -12.66 -0.92
C LEU A 72 1.52 -13.19 -1.55
N HIS A 73 0.40 -12.72 -1.06
CA HIS A 73 -0.88 -12.82 -1.74
C HIS A 73 -1.27 -11.45 -2.24
N ILE A 74 -1.33 -11.27 -3.54
CA ILE A 74 -1.70 -10.03 -4.18
C ILE A 74 -2.91 -10.32 -5.06
N PRO A 75 -4.10 -9.80 -4.69
CA PRO A 75 -5.28 -9.96 -5.50
C PRO A 75 -5.17 -9.14 -6.79
N SER A 76 -6.15 -9.27 -7.66
CA SER A 76 -6.22 -8.42 -8.85
C SER A 76 -6.31 -6.96 -8.45
N THR A 77 -5.41 -6.14 -9.03
CA THR A 77 -5.38 -4.70 -8.84
C THR A 77 -5.57 -3.99 -10.18
N ALA A 78 -6.23 -2.85 -10.15
CA ALA A 78 -6.40 -2.02 -11.35
C ALA A 78 -6.13 -0.55 -11.00
N PRO A 79 -5.38 0.19 -11.82
CA PRO A 79 -5.13 1.59 -11.56
C PRO A 79 -6.45 2.36 -11.57
N VAL A 80 -6.67 3.15 -10.52
CA VAL A 80 -7.81 4.05 -10.46
C VAL A 80 -7.49 5.26 -11.33
N GLN A 81 -8.13 5.35 -12.48
CA GLN A 81 -8.00 6.54 -13.31
C GLN A 81 -8.69 7.70 -12.62
N SER A 82 -7.92 8.69 -12.19
CA SER A 82 -8.49 9.97 -11.82
C SER A 82 -9.06 10.63 -13.07
N GLY A 83 -10.36 10.83 -13.09
CA GLY A 83 -10.89 11.88 -13.94
C GLY A 83 -10.24 13.22 -13.54
N ASN A 84 -10.59 14.32 -14.20
CA ASN A 84 -10.12 15.67 -13.86
C ASN A 84 -10.58 16.13 -12.45
N ARG A 85 -10.67 15.22 -11.48
CA ARG A 85 -11.05 15.55 -10.10
C ARG A 85 -9.80 15.98 -9.35
N VAL A 86 -9.87 17.16 -8.77
CA VAL A 86 -8.82 17.69 -7.92
C VAL A 86 -9.36 17.93 -6.53
N ALA A 87 -8.57 17.57 -5.51
CA ALA A 87 -8.81 18.01 -4.14
C ALA A 87 -7.85 19.14 -3.80
N TYR A 88 -8.31 20.06 -3.00
CA TYR A 88 -7.47 21.12 -2.47
C TYR A 88 -6.92 20.65 -1.11
N ARG A 89 -5.66 20.28 -1.08
CA ARG A 89 -4.97 19.88 0.16
C ARG A 89 -4.15 21.05 0.69
N LYS A 90 -4.14 21.22 2.02
CA LYS A 90 -3.26 22.19 2.68
C LYS A 90 -1.80 21.75 2.45
N THR A 91 -0.98 22.66 1.95
CA THR A 91 0.43 22.36 1.63
C THR A 91 1.36 22.46 2.83
N GLY A 92 0.85 22.82 4.00
CA GLY A 92 1.68 23.11 5.18
C GLY A 92 2.38 24.49 5.12
N THR A 93 2.29 25.20 4.00
CA THR A 93 2.79 26.58 3.86
C THR A 93 1.70 27.59 4.18
N ILE A 94 2.09 28.69 4.82
CA ILE A 94 1.21 29.83 5.06
C ILE A 94 1.63 30.98 4.18
N GLU A 95 0.71 31.49 3.42
CA GLU A 95 0.88 32.67 2.58
C GLU A 95 -0.15 33.72 2.99
N LYS A 96 0.32 34.94 3.31
CA LYS A 96 -0.54 36.04 3.79
C LYS A 96 -1.45 35.68 4.97
N ASN A 97 -0.92 34.97 5.97
CA ASN A 97 -1.63 34.47 7.16
C ASN A 97 -2.77 33.47 6.89
N GLN A 98 -2.83 32.89 5.70
CA GLN A 98 -3.79 31.85 5.38
C GLN A 98 -3.05 30.56 4.94
N PRO A 99 -3.55 29.37 5.34
CA PRO A 99 -2.97 28.11 4.89
C PRO A 99 -3.12 28.03 3.37
N LYS A 100 -1.97 27.90 2.69
CA LYS A 100 -1.95 27.69 1.24
C LYS A 100 -2.51 26.32 0.91
N THR A 101 -3.43 26.29 -0.02
CA THR A 101 -3.97 25.05 -0.59
C THR A 101 -3.44 24.86 -2.00
N ALA A 102 -3.05 23.66 -2.34
CA ALA A 102 -2.74 23.29 -3.71
C ALA A 102 -3.74 22.26 -4.22
N ALA A 103 -4.11 22.39 -5.47
CA ALA A 103 -4.89 21.38 -6.16
C ALA A 103 -3.99 20.14 -6.37
N LYS A 104 -4.41 18.99 -5.84
CA LYS A 104 -3.81 17.69 -6.13
C LYS A 104 -4.85 16.81 -6.82
N ALA A 105 -4.42 16.05 -7.80
CA ALA A 105 -5.26 15.00 -8.37
C ALA A 105 -5.73 14.07 -7.24
N ILE A 106 -7.02 13.71 -7.24
CA ILE A 106 -7.61 12.91 -6.16
C ILE A 106 -7.32 11.48 -6.43
N SER A 107 -6.84 10.90 -7.32
CA SER A 107 -6.65 9.45 -7.42
C SER A 107 -5.58 9.05 -8.41
N ASP A 108 -4.55 8.64 -7.85
CA ASP A 108 -3.44 7.91 -8.42
C ASP A 108 -3.22 6.59 -7.64
N GLY A 109 -4.31 5.98 -7.17
CA GLY A 109 -4.30 4.73 -6.42
C GLY A 109 -4.65 3.52 -7.28
N TYR A 110 -4.77 2.39 -6.61
CA TYR A 110 -5.18 1.12 -7.21
C TYR A 110 -6.45 0.60 -6.54
N ALA A 111 -7.43 0.20 -7.35
CA ALA A 111 -8.54 -0.58 -6.87
C ALA A 111 -8.05 -2.00 -6.55
N ILE A 112 -8.46 -2.53 -5.41
CA ILE A 112 -8.08 -3.84 -4.91
C ILE A 112 -9.34 -4.67 -4.75
N SER A 113 -9.34 -5.85 -5.36
CA SER A 113 -10.46 -6.80 -5.23
C SER A 113 -10.02 -8.00 -4.39
N GLY A 114 -10.20 -7.92 -3.10
CA GLY A 114 -9.81 -8.96 -2.14
C GLY A 114 -8.82 -8.46 -1.10
N GLU A 115 -8.13 -9.38 -0.45
CA GLU A 115 -7.17 -9.12 0.61
C GLU A 115 -5.75 -9.19 0.10
N ILE A 116 -4.88 -8.39 0.67
CA ILE A 116 -3.43 -8.50 0.49
C ILE A 116 -2.88 -9.28 1.67
N GLY A 117 -1.93 -10.20 1.42
CA GLY A 117 -1.31 -11.02 2.46
C GLY A 117 0.20 -11.04 2.36
N TRP A 118 0.84 -11.01 3.52
CA TRP A 118 2.26 -11.29 3.71
C TRP A 118 2.39 -12.56 4.52
N ILE A 119 3.09 -13.56 4.02
CA ILE A 119 3.02 -14.93 4.49
C ILE A 119 4.41 -15.41 4.95
N TRP A 120 4.45 -16.00 6.14
CA TRP A 120 5.63 -16.63 6.71
C TRP A 120 5.34 -18.10 7.02
N ASP A 121 6.25 -19.00 6.63
CA ASP A 121 6.10 -20.43 6.88
C ASP A 121 6.42 -20.78 8.34
N ASP A 122 7.36 -20.03 8.97
CA ASP A 122 7.85 -20.28 10.31
C ASP A 122 7.89 -18.99 11.14
N MET A 123 6.74 -18.54 11.64
CA MET A 123 6.68 -17.38 12.54
C MET A 123 6.57 -17.88 13.99
N PRO A 124 7.46 -17.44 14.91
CA PRO A 124 7.36 -17.80 16.34
C PRO A 124 6.04 -17.29 16.94
N ASP A 125 5.44 -18.08 17.84
CA ASP A 125 4.14 -17.74 18.44
C ASP A 125 4.15 -16.38 19.13
N GLY A 126 5.21 -16.05 19.90
CA GLY A 126 5.31 -14.75 20.57
C GLY A 126 5.37 -13.56 19.59
N VAL A 127 6.05 -13.75 18.45
CA VAL A 127 6.09 -12.74 17.37
C VAL A 127 4.70 -12.60 16.74
N ARG A 128 4.05 -13.72 16.41
CA ARG A 128 2.71 -13.73 15.86
C ARG A 128 1.71 -12.99 16.75
N ASP A 129 1.71 -13.32 18.05
CA ASP A 129 0.75 -12.73 19.00
C ASP A 129 0.99 -11.23 19.17
N THR A 130 2.26 -10.79 19.14
CA THR A 130 2.61 -9.37 19.17
C THR A 130 2.18 -8.65 17.90
N LEU A 131 2.46 -9.22 16.73
CA LEU A 131 2.06 -8.63 15.45
C LEU A 131 0.54 -8.61 15.28
N SER A 132 -0.17 -9.62 15.80
CA SER A 132 -1.65 -9.63 15.79
C SER A 132 -2.22 -8.44 16.57
N ARG A 133 -1.65 -8.11 17.73
CA ARG A 133 -2.05 -6.91 18.49
C ARG A 133 -1.73 -5.62 17.74
N LEU A 134 -0.56 -5.54 17.09
CA LEU A 134 -0.20 -4.37 16.30
C LEU A 134 -1.09 -4.18 15.07
N CYS A 135 -1.61 -5.26 14.49
CA CYS A 135 -2.57 -5.18 13.38
C CYS A 135 -3.82 -4.37 13.77
N GLU A 136 -4.31 -4.51 15.01
CA GLU A 136 -5.49 -3.78 15.50
C GLU A 136 -5.25 -2.27 15.60
N ASP A 137 -3.98 -1.86 15.74
CA ASP A 137 -3.57 -0.47 15.90
C ASP A 137 -3.18 0.24 14.58
N VAL A 138 -3.22 -0.45 13.44
CA VAL A 138 -2.91 0.16 12.13
C VAL A 138 -4.17 0.74 11.49
N PRO A 139 -4.37 2.07 11.49
CA PRO A 139 -5.59 2.67 10.97
C PRO A 139 -5.60 2.81 9.45
N CYS A 140 -4.43 2.92 8.85
CA CYS A 140 -4.27 3.06 7.41
C CYS A 140 -2.94 2.45 6.95
N LEU A 141 -2.92 1.99 5.71
CA LEU A 141 -1.71 1.46 5.08
C LEU A 141 -1.53 2.15 3.73
N GLY A 142 -0.50 2.97 3.63
CA GLY A 142 -0.35 3.92 2.53
C GLY A 142 -0.63 5.35 2.96
N GLU A 143 -1.39 6.11 2.18
CA GLU A 143 -1.85 7.45 2.56
C GLU A 143 -3.01 7.36 3.56
N MET A 144 -3.33 8.49 4.23
CA MET A 144 -4.38 8.56 5.25
C MET A 144 -5.79 8.23 4.73
N ASP A 145 -6.00 8.29 3.42
CA ASP A 145 -7.25 7.95 2.75
C ASP A 145 -7.30 6.48 2.28
N SER A 146 -6.36 5.67 2.73
CA SER A 146 -6.35 4.21 2.57
C SER A 146 -6.59 3.52 3.92
N PRO A 147 -7.79 3.63 4.52
CA PRO A 147 -8.10 2.92 5.74
C PRO A 147 -7.97 1.40 5.51
N VAL A 148 -7.50 0.70 6.53
CA VAL A 148 -7.26 -0.73 6.44
C VAL A 148 -7.77 -1.44 7.68
N VAL A 149 -8.26 -2.66 7.49
CA VAL A 149 -8.51 -3.62 8.58
C VAL A 149 -7.48 -4.72 8.40
N MET A 150 -6.67 -4.94 9.43
CA MET A 150 -5.62 -5.94 9.39
C MET A 150 -5.91 -7.07 10.38
N SER A 151 -5.54 -8.28 10.00
CA SER A 151 -5.69 -9.47 10.84
C SER A 151 -4.56 -10.47 10.58
N THR A 152 -4.48 -11.49 11.45
CA THR A 152 -3.64 -12.66 11.23
C THR A 152 -4.50 -13.84 10.85
N GLU A 153 -4.36 -14.31 9.62
CA GLU A 153 -5.17 -15.39 9.04
C GLU A 153 -4.27 -16.38 8.29
N THR A 154 -4.87 -17.38 7.69
CA THR A 154 -4.15 -18.27 6.77
C THR A 154 -4.56 -17.94 5.35
N LEU A 155 -3.60 -17.53 4.53
CA LEU A 155 -3.80 -17.19 3.14
C LEU A 155 -2.77 -17.90 2.26
N GLU A 156 -3.16 -18.35 1.08
CA GLU A 156 -2.24 -18.97 0.14
C GLU A 156 -1.46 -17.91 -0.65
N ALA A 157 -0.13 -18.11 -0.74
CA ALA A 157 0.73 -17.23 -1.53
C ALA A 157 0.53 -17.45 -3.03
N ASN A 158 0.32 -16.39 -3.80
CA ASN A 158 0.39 -16.41 -5.25
C ASN A 158 1.73 -15.88 -5.79
N TRP A 159 2.58 -15.35 -4.91
CA TRP A 159 3.96 -14.98 -5.18
C TRP A 159 4.87 -15.58 -4.10
N ARG A 160 6.01 -16.16 -4.49
CA ARG A 160 6.97 -16.74 -3.55
C ARG A 160 8.33 -16.08 -3.67
N LEU A 161 8.95 -15.84 -2.53
CA LEU A 161 10.30 -15.28 -2.45
C LEU A 161 11.28 -16.16 -3.23
N ASP A 162 12.06 -15.53 -4.08
CA ASP A 162 13.13 -16.15 -4.85
C ASP A 162 14.49 -15.73 -4.24
N PRO A 163 15.04 -16.51 -3.30
CA PRO A 163 16.28 -16.16 -2.63
C PRO A 163 17.51 -16.25 -3.54
N ALA A 164 17.41 -16.97 -4.66
CA ALA A 164 18.48 -17.10 -5.64
C ALA A 164 18.48 -15.97 -6.67
N ALA A 165 17.48 -15.07 -6.65
CA ALA A 165 17.38 -13.98 -7.60
C ALA A 165 18.54 -13.00 -7.45
N THR A 166 19.05 -12.55 -8.58
CA THR A 166 20.04 -11.47 -8.68
C THR A 166 19.42 -10.23 -9.29
N ALA A 167 20.15 -9.12 -9.32
CA ALA A 167 19.73 -7.90 -9.99
C ALA A 167 19.40 -8.13 -11.48
N PHE A 168 20.02 -9.14 -12.09
CA PHE A 168 19.86 -9.47 -13.51
C PHE A 168 18.81 -10.55 -13.78
N THR A 169 18.21 -11.14 -12.76
CA THR A 169 17.17 -12.17 -12.95
C THR A 169 15.93 -11.52 -13.58
N PRO A 170 15.50 -11.94 -14.77
CA PRO A 170 14.40 -11.31 -15.48
C PRO A 170 13.05 -11.69 -14.87
N GLY A 171 12.04 -10.83 -15.06
CA GLY A 171 10.65 -11.07 -14.64
C GLY A 171 10.47 -11.04 -13.12
N GLY A 172 9.32 -11.55 -12.65
CA GLY A 172 8.93 -11.53 -11.25
C GLY A 172 8.58 -10.15 -10.72
N LEU A 173 8.16 -10.13 -9.47
CA LEU A 173 7.78 -8.94 -8.74
C LEU A 173 8.96 -8.48 -7.87
N ARG A 174 9.36 -7.22 -7.98
CA ARG A 174 10.39 -6.62 -7.12
C ARG A 174 9.74 -5.70 -6.12
N VAL A 175 9.99 -5.92 -4.84
CA VAL A 175 9.40 -5.15 -3.74
C VAL A 175 10.46 -4.77 -2.71
N GLN A 176 10.23 -3.66 -2.05
CA GLN A 176 11.04 -3.22 -0.93
C GLN A 176 10.67 -4.03 0.32
N ILE A 177 11.69 -4.55 1.01
CA ILE A 177 11.57 -5.24 2.29
C ILE A 177 12.47 -4.54 3.32
N PRO A 178 12.14 -4.60 4.63
CA PRO A 178 13.01 -4.08 5.66
C PRO A 178 14.32 -4.90 5.72
N ALA A 179 15.35 -4.28 6.24
CA ALA A 179 16.63 -4.90 6.54
C ALA A 179 17.07 -4.52 7.96
N PRO A 180 17.98 -5.27 8.60
CA PRO A 180 18.42 -5.01 9.95
C PRO A 180 18.79 -3.56 10.21
N GLY A 181 18.24 -2.97 11.28
CA GLY A 181 18.41 -1.58 11.66
C GLY A 181 17.33 -0.61 11.14
N ARG A 182 16.34 -1.10 10.39
CA ARG A 182 15.28 -0.22 9.86
C ARG A 182 14.45 0.45 10.96
N THR A 183 14.14 -0.24 12.05
CA THR A 183 13.45 0.31 13.22
C THR A 183 14.18 1.53 13.76
N ARG A 184 15.50 1.41 13.94
CA ARG A 184 16.36 2.50 14.43
C ARG A 184 16.30 3.70 13.48
N VAL A 185 16.47 3.48 12.18
CA VAL A 185 16.42 4.55 11.17
C VAL A 185 15.08 5.29 11.21
N LEU A 186 13.95 4.59 11.27
CA LEU A 186 12.63 5.21 11.33
C LEU A 186 12.43 6.04 12.60
N ARG A 187 12.87 5.53 13.76
CA ARG A 187 12.83 6.24 15.03
C ARG A 187 13.70 7.49 15.04
N GLU A 188 14.91 7.41 14.51
CA GLU A 188 15.81 8.55 14.39
C GLU A 188 15.22 9.64 13.48
N LEU A 189 14.69 9.28 12.33
CA LEU A 189 14.03 10.20 11.41
C LEU A 189 12.82 10.89 12.07
N HIS A 190 12.01 10.12 12.81
CA HIS A 190 10.90 10.68 13.57
C HIS A 190 11.38 11.69 14.61
N CYS A 191 12.38 11.33 15.41
CA CYS A 191 12.95 12.24 16.44
C CYS A 191 13.53 13.51 15.84
N GLN A 192 14.22 13.42 14.70
CA GLN A 192 14.79 14.59 13.99
C GLN A 192 13.72 15.51 13.40
N SER A 193 12.57 14.94 13.00
CA SER A 193 11.49 15.68 12.34
C SER A 193 10.42 16.15 13.34
N ARG A 194 10.42 15.62 14.55
CA ARG A 194 9.46 15.95 15.60
C ARG A 194 9.66 17.38 16.07
N PRO A 195 8.63 18.24 16.12
CA PRO A 195 8.75 19.56 16.69
C PRO A 195 9.07 19.47 18.19
N PRO A 196 9.91 20.37 18.72
CA PRO A 196 10.33 20.35 20.14
C PRO A 196 9.20 20.56 21.15
N LYS A 197 8.04 21.05 20.69
CA LYS A 197 6.82 21.19 21.48
C LYS A 197 5.62 20.66 20.69
N ALA A 198 4.77 19.89 21.36
CA ALA A 198 3.49 19.52 20.79
C ALA A 198 2.73 20.78 20.36
N PRO A 199 2.07 20.79 19.19
CA PRO A 199 1.24 21.90 18.78
C PRO A 199 0.13 22.07 19.81
N THR A 200 0.14 23.19 20.56
CA THR A 200 -0.95 23.54 21.45
C THR A 200 -2.15 23.89 20.58
N ALA A 201 -3.23 23.14 20.72
CA ALA A 201 -4.52 23.42 20.11
C ALA A 201 -5.15 24.67 20.73
N SER A 202 -4.62 25.84 20.45
CA SER A 202 -5.31 27.11 20.65
C SER A 202 -6.02 27.45 19.35
N ALA A 203 -7.33 27.33 19.33
CA ALA A 203 -8.16 27.56 18.15
C ALA A 203 -7.98 28.99 17.56
N ASP A 204 -7.51 29.95 18.34
CA ASP A 204 -7.43 31.34 17.95
C ASP A 204 -6.05 31.84 17.47
N LYS A 205 -5.03 31.03 17.58
CA LYS A 205 -3.67 31.44 17.18
C LYS A 205 -2.90 30.29 16.54
N PHE A 206 -3.32 29.87 15.38
CA PHE A 206 -2.44 29.10 14.48
C PHE A 206 -1.33 30.04 13.97
N ARG A 207 -0.44 30.43 14.87
CA ARG A 207 0.87 30.93 14.48
C ARG A 207 1.73 29.70 14.32
N PRO A 208 2.20 29.39 13.09
CA PRO A 208 3.32 28.48 13.01
C PRO A 208 4.43 29.19 13.80
N SER A 209 4.85 28.61 14.92
CA SER A 209 6.17 28.91 15.44
C SER A 209 7.13 28.68 14.29
N GLY A 210 8.16 29.50 14.13
CA GLY A 210 9.04 29.50 12.95
C GLY A 210 9.73 28.15 12.63
N ASP A 211 9.49 27.12 13.45
CA ASP A 211 9.78 25.72 13.18
C ASP A 211 8.57 25.09 12.47
N SER A 212 8.55 25.26 11.15
CA SER A 212 7.61 24.51 10.29
C SER A 212 7.74 23.03 10.61
N VAL A 213 6.60 22.35 10.85
CA VAL A 213 6.56 20.87 10.90
C VAL A 213 7.13 20.38 9.57
N ARG A 214 8.36 19.90 9.59
CA ARG A 214 9.01 19.33 8.42
C ARG A 214 8.39 17.98 8.18
N ALA A 215 8.03 17.70 6.94
CA ALA A 215 7.69 16.34 6.56
C ALA A 215 8.85 15.41 6.91
N VAL A 216 8.58 14.27 7.49
CA VAL A 216 9.62 13.26 7.74
C VAL A 216 10.22 12.89 6.40
N PRO A 217 11.54 13.05 6.19
CA PRO A 217 12.14 12.68 4.93
C PRO A 217 12.01 11.18 4.70
N THR A 218 11.76 10.78 3.47
CA THR A 218 11.86 9.37 3.08
C THR A 218 13.32 8.95 3.12
N SER A 219 13.59 7.75 3.62
CA SER A 219 14.94 7.17 3.64
C SER A 219 14.89 5.75 3.10
N GLU A 220 15.82 5.41 2.24
CA GLU A 220 16.03 4.05 1.74
C GLU A 220 17.04 3.26 2.60
N GLU A 221 17.58 3.89 3.64
CA GLU A 221 18.52 3.24 4.56
C GLU A 221 17.87 2.04 5.24
N CYS A 222 18.60 0.93 5.32
CA CYS A 222 18.10 -0.36 5.84
C CYS A 222 16.84 -0.86 5.12
N LEU A 223 16.75 -0.61 3.81
CA LEU A 223 15.83 -1.28 2.90
C LEU A 223 16.62 -2.10 1.89
N ARG A 224 16.03 -3.18 1.43
CA ARG A 224 16.55 -3.99 0.32
C ARG A 224 15.43 -4.38 -0.61
N THR A 225 15.77 -4.66 -1.86
CA THR A 225 14.81 -5.17 -2.83
C THR A 225 14.84 -6.70 -2.81
N ALA A 226 13.67 -7.31 -2.63
CA ALA A 226 13.48 -8.74 -2.81
C ALA A 226 12.70 -9.01 -4.10
N ARG A 227 12.95 -10.18 -4.69
CA ARG A 227 12.22 -10.66 -5.85
C ARG A 227 11.30 -11.81 -5.45
N TYR A 228 10.08 -11.73 -5.94
CA TYR A 228 9.10 -12.81 -5.81
C TYR A 228 8.77 -13.35 -7.19
N ALA A 229 8.76 -14.67 -7.31
CA ALA A 229 8.32 -15.37 -8.50
C ALA A 229 6.86 -15.79 -8.35
N GLU A 230 6.14 -15.83 -9.44
CA GLU A 230 4.76 -16.31 -9.46
C GLU A 230 4.70 -17.76 -8.96
N ALA A 231 3.80 -18.06 -8.02
CA ALA A 231 3.67 -19.37 -7.39
C ALA A 231 2.86 -20.34 -8.26
N GLY A 232 3.38 -20.65 -9.45
CA GLY A 232 2.73 -21.56 -10.39
C GLY A 232 1.56 -20.90 -11.18
N PRO A 233 0.91 -21.64 -12.08
CA PRO A 233 -0.27 -21.13 -12.73
C PRO A 233 -1.29 -20.83 -11.62
N LEU A 234 -1.75 -19.58 -11.58
CA LEU A 234 -2.91 -19.21 -10.77
C LEU A 234 -3.94 -20.32 -11.00
N ARG A 235 -4.21 -21.13 -10.00
CA ARG A 235 -5.44 -21.88 -10.03
C ARG A 235 -6.49 -20.80 -10.21
N HIS A 236 -7.06 -20.75 -11.40
CA HIS A 236 -8.34 -20.09 -11.54
C HIS A 236 -9.17 -20.68 -10.41
N VAL A 237 -9.35 -19.93 -9.36
CA VAL A 237 -10.45 -20.21 -8.46
C VAL A 237 -11.61 -20.06 -9.41
N ASP A 238 -12.22 -21.19 -9.75
CA ASP A 238 -13.52 -21.22 -10.39
C ASP A 238 -14.47 -20.49 -9.45
N GLY A 239 -14.27 -19.19 -9.38
CA GLY A 239 -15.16 -18.28 -8.74
C GLY A 239 -16.33 -18.13 -9.66
N ASP A 240 -17.34 -18.92 -9.38
CA ASP A 240 -18.69 -18.89 -9.95
C ASP A 240 -19.37 -17.50 -9.81
N HIS A 241 -18.57 -16.44 -9.71
CA HIS A 241 -19.01 -15.09 -9.40
C HIS A 241 -18.75 -14.06 -10.53
N SER A 242 -18.07 -14.44 -11.59
CA SER A 242 -18.08 -13.59 -12.78
C SER A 242 -19.39 -13.84 -13.54
N PRO A 243 -20.23 -12.82 -13.75
CA PRO A 243 -21.39 -12.93 -14.63
C PRO A 243 -20.98 -13.21 -16.09
N TRP A 244 -19.68 -13.15 -16.36
CA TRP A 244 -19.12 -13.31 -17.70
C TRP A 244 -18.42 -14.66 -17.79
N ARG A 245 -18.92 -15.54 -18.63
CA ARG A 245 -18.32 -16.85 -18.91
C ARG A 245 -17.17 -16.75 -19.91
N ASP A 246 -17.24 -15.76 -20.80
CA ASP A 246 -16.30 -15.56 -21.87
C ASP A 246 -15.82 -14.12 -21.93
N VAL A 247 -14.51 -13.91 -22.12
CA VAL A 247 -13.92 -12.61 -22.40
C VAL A 247 -13.44 -12.58 -23.82
N LEU A 248 -14.05 -11.74 -24.64
CA LEU A 248 -13.64 -11.52 -26.02
C LEU A 248 -12.75 -10.27 -26.09
N ILE A 249 -11.54 -10.44 -26.55
CA ILE A 249 -10.61 -9.34 -26.79
C ILE A 249 -10.62 -9.00 -28.26
N PHE A 250 -11.06 -7.79 -28.58
CA PHE A 250 -11.02 -7.26 -29.93
C PHE A 250 -9.88 -6.25 -30.07
N LEU A 251 -9.04 -6.40 -31.08
CA LEU A 251 -8.13 -5.38 -31.49
C LEU A 251 -8.91 -4.41 -32.39
N ALA A 252 -9.19 -3.22 -31.88
CA ALA A 252 -9.81 -2.17 -32.69
C ALA A 252 -8.72 -1.45 -33.48
N ASP A 253 -8.70 -1.69 -34.79
CA ASP A 253 -7.90 -0.94 -35.72
C ASP A 253 -8.83 0.04 -36.48
N ASP A 254 -8.51 1.31 -36.46
CA ASP A 254 -9.22 2.34 -37.24
C ASP A 254 -8.68 2.43 -38.67
N GLY A 255 -7.87 1.46 -39.08
CA GLY A 255 -7.18 1.43 -40.40
C GLY A 255 -5.98 2.36 -40.47
N THR A 256 -5.65 3.08 -39.42
CA THR A 256 -4.49 3.98 -39.37
C THR A 256 -3.36 3.45 -38.47
N GLY A 257 -3.56 2.32 -37.81
CA GLY A 257 -2.62 1.72 -36.85
C GLY A 257 -2.45 2.56 -35.56
N ARG A 258 -3.36 3.46 -35.29
CA ARG A 258 -3.31 4.32 -34.09
C ARG A 258 -4.21 3.79 -32.98
N GLU A 259 -3.71 3.86 -31.77
CA GLU A 259 -4.52 3.54 -30.58
C GLU A 259 -5.72 4.48 -30.46
N ILE A 260 -6.85 3.92 -30.02
CA ILE A 260 -8.05 4.72 -29.72
C ILE A 260 -7.71 5.70 -28.61
N SER A 261 -7.84 6.99 -28.87
CA SER A 261 -7.57 8.01 -27.86
C SER A 261 -8.46 7.80 -26.61
N PRO A 262 -7.96 8.08 -25.40
CA PRO A 262 -8.72 7.90 -24.17
C PRO A 262 -10.08 8.61 -24.17
N GLN A 263 -10.17 9.77 -24.82
CA GLN A 263 -11.39 10.55 -24.95
C GLN A 263 -12.46 9.87 -25.81
N ARG A 264 -12.06 9.02 -26.73
CA ARG A 264 -12.97 8.27 -27.60
C ARG A 264 -13.36 6.90 -27.09
N ARG A 265 -12.69 6.38 -26.05
CA ARG A 265 -12.93 5.02 -25.55
C ARG A 265 -14.37 4.81 -25.11
N VAL A 266 -14.97 5.76 -24.39
CA VAL A 266 -16.37 5.66 -23.94
C VAL A 266 -17.32 5.64 -25.14
N SER A 267 -17.09 6.50 -26.13
CA SER A 267 -17.91 6.51 -27.36
C SER A 267 -17.83 5.22 -28.14
N TRP A 268 -16.64 4.62 -28.19
CA TRP A 268 -16.42 3.32 -28.81
C TRP A 268 -17.12 2.19 -28.04
N CYS A 269 -17.03 2.18 -26.70
CA CYS A 269 -17.74 1.19 -25.87
C CYS A 269 -19.27 1.29 -26.07
N VAL A 270 -19.82 2.50 -26.13
CA VAL A 270 -21.25 2.71 -26.39
C VAL A 270 -21.65 2.25 -27.78
N ALA A 271 -20.82 2.57 -28.80
CA ALA A 271 -21.09 2.15 -30.17
C ALA A 271 -21.04 0.62 -30.30
N PHE A 272 -20.04 -0.01 -29.66
CA PHE A 272 -19.89 -1.46 -29.65
C PHE A 272 -21.05 -2.14 -28.93
N HIS A 273 -21.44 -1.63 -27.78
CA HIS A 273 -22.61 -2.13 -27.02
C HIS A 273 -23.89 -2.07 -27.90
N ARG A 274 -24.15 -0.95 -28.54
CA ARG A 274 -25.30 -0.79 -29.44
C ARG A 274 -25.26 -1.76 -30.61
N ALA A 275 -24.08 -1.96 -31.20
CA ALA A 275 -23.90 -2.91 -32.28
C ALA A 275 -24.16 -4.36 -31.85
N LEU A 276 -23.71 -4.73 -30.64
CA LEU A 276 -23.99 -6.05 -30.06
C LEU A 276 -25.48 -6.25 -29.80
N VAL A 277 -26.14 -5.31 -29.13
CA VAL A 277 -27.59 -5.38 -28.87
C VAL A 277 -28.39 -5.49 -30.17
N SER A 278 -28.03 -4.69 -31.17
CA SER A 278 -28.68 -4.75 -32.50
C SER A 278 -28.47 -6.09 -33.22
N ARG A 279 -27.37 -6.81 -32.93
CA ARG A 279 -27.03 -8.07 -33.61
C ARG A 279 -27.56 -9.30 -32.90
N ILE A 280 -27.62 -9.26 -31.56
CA ILE A 280 -28.05 -10.39 -30.73
C ILE A 280 -29.56 -10.40 -30.52
N GLY A 281 -30.21 -9.22 -30.64
CA GLY A 281 -31.62 -9.01 -30.32
C GLY A 281 -31.82 -8.77 -28.83
N ASP A 282 -32.95 -8.23 -28.50
CA ASP A 282 -33.37 -8.02 -27.09
C ASP A 282 -33.66 -9.37 -26.40
#